data_b3918d698c4f7b06a21cc60069b0eb38
#
_entry.id   b3918d698c4f7b06a21cc60069b0eb38
#
_cell.length_a   1.000
_cell.length_b   1.000
_cell.length_c   1.000
_cell.angle_alpha   90.00
_cell.angle_beta   90.00
_cell.angle_gamma   90.00
#
_symmetry.space_group_name_H-M   'P 1'
#
loop_
_entity.id
_entity.type
_entity.pdbx_description
1 polymer ?
#
loop_
_entity_poly.entity_id
_entity_poly.type
_entity_poly.pdbx_seq_one_letter_code
_entity_poly.pdbx_strand_id
1 'polypeptide(L)'
;MKIIVLAGGLSPERDVSLLSGAGICKTLREMGHQAFLLDVFFGLPCDSDKLEEVFDRPDGGLEISKGISTSVPDLDALRKSRPDQSPSEIGPNVIELCQMADITFMALHGSIGENGKLQATFDNLGIKYTGPNSLGCTLSMNKLVTKQIFKTSGVPTPRGTSLTSKTKDTPLDELGYYLPLVVKPCSNGSSIGVYICHTEEEYYDAIHKSFDVDNTDEVVIEPFIKGREFACGILAGKALPLVEIVPKDGLFDYANKYQAGGASEICPPVSLDEETQELIQRAGERAFEALRMDVYSRADFIVSDADGEFYCLEMNALPGMTAASLLPKAAKAAGYEYSQLCEAIIQESIKARY
;
A
#
# COMPACT_ATOMS: atom_id res chain seq x y z
N MET A 1 5.85 -25.54 3.83
CA MET A 1 6.39 -24.79 2.66
C MET A 1 7.62 -24.01 3.10
N LYS A 2 8.60 -23.83 2.20
CA LYS A 2 9.66 -22.83 2.33
C LYS A 2 9.12 -21.49 1.85
N ILE A 3 9.14 -20.47 2.70
CA ILE A 3 8.54 -19.14 2.39
C ILE A 3 9.55 -18.05 2.69
N ILE A 4 9.86 -17.21 1.71
CA ILE A 4 10.52 -15.93 1.95
C ILE A 4 9.44 -14.89 2.25
N VAL A 5 9.52 -14.24 3.40
CA VAL A 5 8.71 -13.05 3.70
C VAL A 5 9.52 -11.83 3.36
N LEU A 6 9.21 -11.20 2.24
CA LEU A 6 9.97 -10.09 1.70
C LEU A 6 9.41 -8.76 2.23
N ALA A 7 10.25 -7.99 2.90
CA ALA A 7 9.87 -6.76 3.58
C ALA A 7 10.93 -5.65 3.43
N GLY A 8 10.75 -4.52 4.09
CA GLY A 8 11.71 -3.41 4.08
C GLY A 8 11.71 -2.62 2.78
N GLY A 9 12.84 -2.57 2.11
CA GLY A 9 13.02 -1.81 0.88
C GLY A 9 13.35 -0.33 1.10
N LEU A 10 13.51 0.42 0.01
CA LEU A 10 13.66 1.88 -0.01
C LEU A 10 12.28 2.53 -0.18
N SER A 11 11.57 2.66 0.92
CA SER A 11 10.24 3.24 0.99
C SER A 11 10.08 4.04 2.28
N PRO A 12 9.35 5.14 2.26
CA PRO A 12 8.95 5.84 3.50
C PRO A 12 8.19 4.93 4.48
N GLU A 13 7.58 3.86 3.99
CA GLU A 13 6.82 2.86 4.77
C GLU A 13 7.67 1.65 5.19
N ARG A 14 8.99 1.74 5.08
CA ARG A 14 9.93 0.67 5.39
C ARG A 14 9.71 0.02 6.76
N ASP A 15 9.56 0.82 7.81
CA ASP A 15 9.41 0.32 9.17
C ASP A 15 8.11 -0.46 9.35
N VAL A 16 7.03 0.02 8.73
CA VAL A 16 5.73 -0.67 8.70
C VAL A 16 5.84 -1.99 7.96
N SER A 17 6.56 -1.99 6.84
CA SER A 17 6.85 -3.19 6.06
C SER A 17 7.62 -4.24 6.87
N LEU A 18 8.68 -3.85 7.57
CA LEU A 18 9.46 -4.76 8.42
C LEU A 18 8.62 -5.30 9.58
N LEU A 19 7.77 -4.47 10.19
CA LEU A 19 6.90 -4.92 11.28
C LEU A 19 5.81 -5.88 10.77
N SER A 20 5.18 -5.58 9.63
CA SER A 20 4.24 -6.46 8.95
C SER A 20 4.89 -7.80 8.61
N GLY A 21 6.08 -7.75 7.99
CA GLY A 21 6.83 -8.93 7.61
C GLY A 21 7.22 -9.80 8.81
N ALA A 22 7.64 -9.20 9.92
CA ALA A 22 7.96 -9.93 11.14
C ALA A 22 6.74 -10.64 11.74
N GLY A 23 5.58 -9.96 11.77
CA GLY A 23 4.32 -10.56 12.22
C GLY A 23 3.89 -11.74 11.35
N ILE A 24 3.94 -11.56 10.02
CA ILE A 24 3.63 -12.61 9.05
C ILE A 24 4.60 -13.79 9.19
N CYS A 25 5.91 -13.53 9.21
CA CYS A 25 6.94 -14.57 9.31
C CYS A 25 6.76 -15.39 10.58
N LYS A 26 6.56 -14.75 11.74
CA LYS A 26 6.30 -15.41 13.00
C LYS A 26 5.05 -16.29 12.92
N THR A 27 3.94 -15.76 12.39
CA THR A 27 2.68 -16.49 12.26
C THR A 27 2.82 -17.70 11.34
N LEU A 28 3.47 -17.56 10.19
CA LEU A 28 3.70 -18.69 9.28
C LEU A 28 4.57 -19.78 9.91
N ARG A 29 5.57 -19.41 10.71
CA ARG A 29 6.39 -20.38 11.46
C ARG A 29 5.58 -21.10 12.55
N GLU A 30 4.71 -20.41 13.28
CA GLU A 30 3.79 -21.00 14.23
C GLU A 30 2.82 -22.00 13.58
N MET A 31 2.49 -21.79 12.29
CA MET A 31 1.70 -22.72 11.47
C MET A 31 2.51 -23.90 10.91
N GLY A 32 3.82 -23.96 11.16
CA GLY A 32 4.69 -25.06 10.74
C GLY A 32 5.37 -24.84 9.37
N HIS A 33 5.33 -23.65 8.80
CA HIS A 33 6.10 -23.33 7.59
C HIS A 33 7.56 -22.99 7.93
N GLN A 34 8.48 -23.22 7.00
CA GLN A 34 9.86 -22.76 7.06
C GLN A 34 9.93 -21.34 6.48
N ALA A 35 9.51 -20.33 7.27
CA ALA A 35 9.48 -18.95 6.84
C ALA A 35 10.71 -18.18 7.30
N PHE A 36 11.24 -17.31 6.43
CA PHE A 36 12.39 -16.43 6.69
C PHE A 36 12.09 -15.00 6.26
N LEU A 37 12.30 -14.03 7.17
CA LEU A 37 12.12 -12.60 6.91
C LEU A 37 13.37 -12.05 6.23
N LEU A 38 13.19 -11.44 5.06
CA LEU A 38 14.24 -10.91 4.22
C LEU A 38 13.97 -9.46 3.84
N ASP A 39 14.94 -8.59 4.04
CA ASP A 39 14.89 -7.22 3.55
C ASP A 39 15.22 -7.16 2.06
N VAL A 40 14.29 -6.63 1.23
CA VAL A 40 14.51 -6.57 -0.23
C VAL A 40 15.69 -5.67 -0.61
N PHE A 41 15.96 -4.61 0.15
CA PHE A 41 17.05 -3.67 -0.18
C PHE A 41 18.41 -4.13 0.35
N PHE A 42 18.48 -4.56 1.60
CA PHE A 42 19.76 -5.03 2.18
C PHE A 42 20.11 -6.46 1.76
N GLY A 43 19.12 -7.28 1.43
CA GLY A 43 19.33 -8.68 1.09
C GLY A 43 19.96 -9.48 2.21
N LEU A 44 20.65 -10.54 1.85
CA LEU A 44 21.41 -11.38 2.77
C LEU A 44 22.82 -11.60 2.20
N PRO A 45 23.82 -10.81 2.59
CA PRO A 45 25.19 -11.02 2.12
C PRO A 45 25.80 -12.26 2.78
N CYS A 46 25.76 -13.39 2.11
CA CYS A 46 26.41 -14.64 2.49
C CYS A 46 26.83 -15.43 1.26
N ASP A 47 27.64 -16.46 1.46
CA ASP A 47 28.08 -17.35 0.38
C ASP A 47 26.89 -18.12 -0.20
N SER A 48 26.86 -18.32 -1.50
CA SER A 48 25.75 -18.95 -2.23
C SER A 48 25.45 -20.39 -1.79
N ASP A 49 26.46 -21.11 -1.33
CA ASP A 49 26.34 -22.49 -0.83
C ASP A 49 25.61 -22.61 0.53
N LYS A 50 25.40 -21.50 1.23
CA LYS A 50 24.71 -21.42 2.53
C LYS A 50 23.30 -20.85 2.45
N LEU A 51 22.83 -20.48 1.28
CA LEU A 51 21.52 -19.83 1.14
C LEU A 51 20.36 -20.73 1.58
N GLU A 52 20.44 -22.03 1.32
CA GLU A 52 19.36 -22.96 1.71
C GLU A 52 19.19 -23.10 3.23
N GLU A 53 20.28 -22.89 3.99
CA GLU A 53 20.27 -22.99 5.45
C GLU A 53 19.36 -21.95 6.14
N VAL A 54 18.99 -20.86 5.43
CA VAL A 54 18.15 -19.81 6.02
C VAL A 54 16.76 -20.30 6.43
N PHE A 55 16.23 -21.30 5.72
CA PHE A 55 14.91 -21.87 6.02
C PHE A 55 14.90 -22.68 7.31
N ASP A 56 16.05 -23.16 7.76
CA ASP A 56 16.24 -23.92 9.01
C ASP A 56 16.67 -23.02 10.18
N ARG A 57 16.94 -21.73 9.95
CA ARG A 57 17.35 -20.81 11.00
C ARG A 57 16.24 -20.64 12.04
N PRO A 58 16.53 -20.86 13.33
CA PRO A 58 15.52 -20.78 14.40
C PRO A 58 14.98 -19.37 14.61
N ASP A 59 15.78 -18.34 14.35
CA ASP A 59 15.43 -16.92 14.47
C ASP A 59 14.52 -16.42 13.32
N GLY A 60 14.48 -17.15 12.19
CA GLY A 60 13.65 -16.79 11.02
C GLY A 60 13.97 -15.41 10.42
N GLY A 61 15.14 -14.82 10.72
CA GLY A 61 15.52 -13.49 10.27
C GLY A 61 14.78 -12.35 11.00
N LEU A 62 14.09 -12.61 12.10
CA LEU A 62 13.23 -11.63 12.78
C LEU A 62 13.99 -10.45 13.42
N GLU A 63 15.30 -10.57 13.61
CA GLU A 63 16.17 -9.54 14.20
C GLU A 63 16.25 -8.24 13.38
N ILE A 64 15.85 -8.25 12.10
CA ILE A 64 15.87 -7.05 11.26
C ILE A 64 14.71 -6.09 11.58
N SER A 65 13.67 -6.54 12.27
CA SER A 65 12.52 -5.69 12.65
C SER A 65 12.76 -5.04 14.00
N LYS A 66 12.87 -3.70 14.03
CA LYS A 66 13.14 -2.90 15.24
C LYS A 66 11.94 -2.07 15.71
N GLY A 67 10.76 -2.25 15.13
CA GLY A 67 9.58 -1.43 15.36
C GLY A 67 9.47 -0.23 14.41
N ILE A 68 8.42 0.58 14.58
CA ILE A 68 8.14 1.75 13.72
C ILE A 68 8.76 3.00 14.36
N SER A 69 9.56 3.74 13.58
CA SER A 69 10.08 5.05 13.95
C SER A 69 8.96 6.10 14.01
N THR A 70 9.16 7.14 14.82
CA THR A 70 8.25 8.30 14.87
C THR A 70 8.42 9.27 13.70
N SER A 71 9.49 9.11 12.92
CA SER A 71 9.80 9.91 11.74
C SER A 71 9.93 9.04 10.50
N VAL A 72 9.65 9.64 9.33
CA VAL A 72 9.90 9.01 8.04
C VAL A 72 11.38 8.63 7.93
N PRO A 73 11.73 7.41 7.48
CA PRO A 73 13.11 6.99 7.28
C PRO A 73 13.87 7.89 6.30
N ASP A 74 15.12 8.22 6.61
CA ASP A 74 16.02 8.90 5.70
C ASP A 74 16.50 7.91 4.63
N LEU A 75 15.88 7.94 3.44
CA LEU A 75 16.14 7.01 2.36
C LEU A 75 17.53 7.19 1.75
N ASP A 76 18.08 8.41 1.75
CA ASP A 76 19.44 8.69 1.27
C ASP A 76 20.48 8.11 2.22
N ALA A 77 20.28 8.26 3.53
CA ALA A 77 21.15 7.63 4.53
C ALA A 77 21.08 6.10 4.43
N LEU A 78 19.89 5.52 4.24
CA LEU A 78 19.72 4.08 4.01
C LEU A 78 20.47 3.62 2.77
N ARG A 79 20.33 4.33 1.64
CA ARG A 79 21.05 4.01 0.39
C ARG A 79 22.55 4.03 0.59
N LYS A 80 23.08 5.03 1.27
CA LYS A 80 24.50 5.16 1.57
C LYS A 80 25.03 4.11 2.55
N SER A 81 24.15 3.56 3.41
CA SER A 81 24.54 2.55 4.41
C SER A 81 24.70 1.15 3.82
N ARG A 82 24.22 0.89 2.59
CA ARG A 82 24.35 -0.42 1.96
C ARG A 82 25.81 -0.66 1.53
N PRO A 83 26.45 -1.76 1.97
CA PRO A 83 27.89 -1.95 1.77
C PRO A 83 28.35 -2.00 0.30
N ASP A 84 27.54 -2.63 -0.57
CA ASP A 84 27.89 -2.84 -1.98
C ASP A 84 27.66 -1.61 -2.87
N GLN A 85 27.03 -0.55 -2.36
CA GLN A 85 26.70 0.68 -3.09
C GLN A 85 26.08 0.44 -4.47
N SER A 86 25.43 -0.72 -4.68
CA SER A 86 24.74 -1.05 -5.92
C SER A 86 23.58 -0.07 -6.17
N PRO A 87 23.32 0.36 -7.42
CA PRO A 87 22.15 1.16 -7.76
C PRO A 87 20.83 0.36 -7.73
N SER A 88 20.91 -0.98 -7.63
CA SER A 88 19.73 -1.85 -7.56
C SER A 88 18.96 -1.63 -6.27
N GLU A 89 17.63 -1.62 -6.35
CA GLU A 89 16.75 -1.66 -5.17
C GLU A 89 16.57 -3.08 -4.61
N ILE A 90 17.10 -4.09 -5.32
CA ILE A 90 17.13 -5.49 -4.90
C ILE A 90 18.54 -5.80 -4.38
N GLY A 91 18.62 -6.23 -3.15
CA GLY A 91 19.88 -6.54 -2.45
C GLY A 91 20.47 -7.91 -2.84
N PRO A 92 21.69 -8.21 -2.37
CA PRO A 92 22.35 -9.47 -2.67
C PRO A 92 21.53 -10.68 -2.18
N ASN A 93 21.52 -11.73 -2.99
CA ASN A 93 20.86 -13.02 -2.74
C ASN A 93 19.33 -12.99 -2.56
N VAL A 94 18.67 -11.85 -2.81
CA VAL A 94 17.21 -11.75 -2.71
C VAL A 94 16.54 -12.62 -3.77
N ILE A 95 16.96 -12.51 -5.01
CA ILE A 95 16.39 -13.27 -6.13
C ILE A 95 16.62 -14.77 -5.94
N GLU A 96 17.84 -15.17 -5.59
CA GLU A 96 18.22 -16.55 -5.37
C GLU A 96 17.38 -17.19 -4.25
N LEU A 97 17.22 -16.50 -3.12
CA LEU A 97 16.39 -16.97 -2.01
C LEU A 97 14.91 -17.08 -2.38
N CYS A 98 14.38 -16.12 -3.13
CA CYS A 98 13.01 -16.17 -3.62
C CYS A 98 12.80 -17.32 -4.64
N GLN A 99 13.81 -17.66 -5.45
CA GLN A 99 13.78 -18.82 -6.35
C GLN A 99 13.82 -20.16 -5.62
N MET A 100 14.48 -20.23 -4.45
CA MET A 100 14.52 -21.43 -3.60
C MET A 100 13.25 -21.66 -2.79
N ALA A 101 12.43 -20.62 -2.61
CA ALA A 101 11.19 -20.70 -1.85
C ALA A 101 10.06 -21.32 -2.68
N ASP A 102 9.11 -21.98 -2.02
CA ASP A 102 7.87 -22.44 -2.64
C ASP A 102 6.99 -21.24 -3.07
N ILE A 103 7.05 -20.15 -2.28
CA ILE A 103 6.39 -18.87 -2.55
C ILE A 103 7.05 -17.74 -1.76
N THR A 104 7.07 -16.52 -2.31
CA THR A 104 7.51 -15.30 -1.64
C THR A 104 6.30 -14.55 -1.11
N PHE A 105 6.18 -14.35 0.21
CA PHE A 105 5.13 -13.50 0.78
C PHE A 105 5.56 -12.04 0.69
N MET A 106 4.80 -11.24 -0.06
CA MET A 106 5.07 -9.82 -0.29
C MET A 106 4.53 -8.98 0.87
N ALA A 107 5.39 -8.65 1.85
CA ALA A 107 5.06 -7.78 2.99
C ALA A 107 5.62 -6.36 2.79
N LEU A 108 5.78 -5.95 1.54
CA LEU A 108 6.27 -4.64 1.14
C LEU A 108 5.15 -3.60 1.12
N HIS A 109 5.50 -2.34 1.37
CA HIS A 109 4.59 -1.20 1.27
C HIS A 109 5.25 -0.07 0.50
N GLY A 110 4.49 0.57 -0.39
CA GLY A 110 4.95 1.65 -1.26
C GLY A 110 6.05 1.23 -2.24
N SER A 111 6.59 2.20 -2.97
CA SER A 111 7.77 2.09 -3.83
C SER A 111 7.80 0.80 -4.68
N ILE A 112 8.93 0.08 -4.67
CA ILE A 112 9.13 -1.16 -5.44
C ILE A 112 8.11 -2.27 -5.12
N GLY A 113 7.54 -2.26 -3.92
CA GLY A 113 6.55 -3.26 -3.50
C GLY A 113 5.22 -3.13 -4.24
N GLU A 114 4.79 -1.90 -4.54
CA GLU A 114 3.45 -1.61 -5.07
C GLU A 114 3.42 -1.03 -6.49
N ASN A 115 4.58 -0.73 -7.10
CA ASN A 115 4.63 -0.13 -8.45
C ASN A 115 4.63 -1.17 -9.59
N GLY A 116 4.55 -2.46 -9.30
CA GLY A 116 4.51 -3.55 -10.26
C GLY A 116 5.87 -4.00 -10.81
N LYS A 117 6.95 -3.28 -10.53
CA LYS A 117 8.28 -3.60 -11.09
C LYS A 117 8.85 -4.90 -10.51
N LEU A 118 8.73 -5.10 -9.21
CA LEU A 118 9.21 -6.31 -8.54
C LEU A 118 8.38 -7.52 -8.96
N GLN A 119 7.04 -7.37 -9.04
CA GLN A 119 6.14 -8.39 -9.51
C GLN A 119 6.48 -8.82 -10.96
N ALA A 120 6.70 -7.85 -11.86
CA ALA A 120 7.11 -8.14 -13.23
C ALA A 120 8.48 -8.84 -13.30
N THR A 121 9.42 -8.49 -12.41
CA THR A 121 10.70 -9.18 -12.28
C THR A 121 10.50 -10.63 -11.86
N PHE A 122 9.65 -10.87 -10.86
CA PHE A 122 9.34 -12.22 -10.38
C PHE A 122 8.62 -13.05 -11.43
N ASP A 123 7.65 -12.46 -12.16
CA ASP A 123 6.97 -13.12 -13.29
C ASP A 123 7.99 -13.61 -14.35
N ASN A 124 8.96 -12.75 -14.73
CA ASN A 124 10.00 -13.12 -15.71
C ASN A 124 10.96 -14.20 -15.22
N LEU A 125 11.18 -14.29 -13.91
CA LEU A 125 12.09 -15.26 -13.29
C LEU A 125 11.38 -16.54 -12.82
N GLY A 126 10.06 -16.64 -12.99
CA GLY A 126 9.25 -17.78 -12.52
C GLY A 126 9.16 -17.88 -11.00
N ILE A 127 9.39 -16.77 -10.28
CA ILE A 127 9.28 -16.71 -8.82
C ILE A 127 7.81 -16.55 -8.43
N LYS A 128 7.32 -17.45 -7.59
CA LYS A 128 5.96 -17.34 -7.05
C LYS A 128 5.90 -16.31 -5.91
N TYR A 129 4.87 -15.47 -5.92
CA TYR A 129 4.68 -14.42 -4.91
C TYR A 129 3.21 -14.23 -4.55
N THR A 130 2.96 -13.67 -3.37
CA THR A 130 1.61 -13.34 -2.89
C THR A 130 1.21 -11.91 -3.29
N GLY A 131 -0.11 -11.65 -3.28
CA GLY A 131 -0.67 -10.33 -3.54
C GLY A 131 -0.95 -10.06 -5.01
N PRO A 132 -1.26 -8.81 -5.39
CA PRO A 132 -1.65 -8.46 -6.75
C PRO A 132 -0.53 -8.64 -7.78
N ASN A 133 -0.94 -8.87 -9.03
CA ASN A 133 -0.04 -8.98 -10.19
C ASN A 133 0.60 -7.63 -10.56
N SER A 134 1.60 -7.68 -11.43
CA SER A 134 2.34 -6.49 -11.86
C SER A 134 1.47 -5.41 -12.50
N LEU A 135 0.47 -5.80 -13.30
CA LEU A 135 -0.44 -4.86 -13.97
C LEU A 135 -1.32 -4.12 -12.95
N GLY A 136 -1.96 -4.85 -12.02
CA GLY A 136 -2.80 -4.27 -10.98
C GLY A 136 -2.02 -3.28 -10.09
N CYS A 137 -0.82 -3.66 -9.66
CA CYS A 137 0.10 -2.81 -8.92
C CYS A 137 0.45 -1.53 -9.70
N THR A 138 0.83 -1.65 -10.97
CA THR A 138 1.20 -0.50 -11.81
C THR A 138 0.04 0.47 -11.99
N LEU A 139 -1.16 -0.05 -12.29
CA LEU A 139 -2.35 0.78 -12.50
C LEU A 139 -2.78 1.50 -11.24
N SER A 140 -2.77 0.83 -10.08
CA SER A 140 -3.19 1.42 -8.80
C SER A 140 -2.21 2.46 -8.26
N MET A 141 -0.92 2.29 -8.54
CA MET A 141 0.12 3.23 -8.09
C MET A 141 -0.05 4.62 -8.71
N ASN A 142 -0.49 4.70 -9.97
CA ASN A 142 -0.71 5.98 -10.64
C ASN A 142 -2.15 6.48 -10.41
N LYS A 143 -2.32 7.47 -9.53
CA LYS A 143 -3.63 8.00 -9.12
C LYS A 143 -4.45 8.57 -10.28
N LEU A 144 -3.81 9.18 -11.28
CA LEU A 144 -4.52 9.72 -12.43
C LEU A 144 -5.08 8.61 -13.32
N VAL A 145 -4.24 7.61 -13.63
CA VAL A 145 -4.67 6.43 -14.40
C VAL A 145 -5.77 5.68 -13.65
N THR A 146 -5.61 5.49 -12.34
CA THR A 146 -6.65 4.90 -11.47
C THR A 146 -7.99 5.63 -11.63
N LYS A 147 -7.99 6.97 -11.50
CA LYS A 147 -9.21 7.80 -11.64
C LYS A 147 -9.85 7.68 -13.04
N GLN A 148 -9.05 7.62 -14.08
CA GLN A 148 -9.56 7.43 -15.46
C GLN A 148 -10.24 6.08 -15.63
N ILE A 149 -9.63 5.01 -15.09
CA ILE A 149 -10.20 3.66 -15.09
C ILE A 149 -11.48 3.63 -14.24
N PHE A 150 -11.47 4.18 -13.04
CA PHE A 150 -12.64 4.25 -12.16
C PHE A 150 -13.82 4.93 -12.84
N LYS A 151 -13.57 6.10 -13.45
CA LYS A 151 -14.61 6.84 -14.19
C LYS A 151 -15.24 6.00 -15.30
N THR A 152 -14.45 5.27 -16.08
CA THR A 152 -14.95 4.44 -17.20
C THR A 152 -15.62 3.16 -16.73
N SER A 153 -15.29 2.70 -15.52
CA SER A 153 -15.83 1.48 -14.91
C SER A 153 -17.01 1.75 -13.95
N GLY A 154 -17.47 3.00 -13.84
CA GLY A 154 -18.58 3.37 -12.97
C GLY A 154 -18.27 3.27 -11.47
N VAL A 155 -16.99 3.46 -11.08
CA VAL A 155 -16.58 3.64 -9.68
C VAL A 155 -16.57 5.14 -9.38
N PRO A 156 -17.38 5.63 -8.43
CA PRO A 156 -17.35 7.03 -8.05
C PRO A 156 -15.98 7.44 -7.55
N THR A 157 -15.40 8.50 -8.13
CA THR A 157 -14.10 9.04 -7.72
C THR A 157 -14.11 10.56 -7.90
N PRO A 158 -13.40 11.35 -7.08
CA PRO A 158 -13.32 12.79 -7.27
C PRO A 158 -12.76 13.10 -8.67
N ARG A 159 -13.34 14.11 -9.33
CA ARG A 159 -12.77 14.60 -10.59
C ARG A 159 -11.33 15.06 -10.33
N GLY A 160 -10.37 14.59 -11.13
CA GLY A 160 -8.98 14.96 -11.01
C GLY A 160 -8.37 15.37 -12.34
N THR A 161 -7.37 16.24 -12.28
CA THR A 161 -6.45 16.56 -13.37
C THR A 161 -5.03 16.49 -12.85
N SER A 162 -4.05 16.60 -13.73
CA SER A 162 -2.64 16.59 -13.30
C SER A 162 -1.84 17.72 -13.95
N LEU A 163 -0.76 18.07 -13.27
CA LEU A 163 0.30 18.93 -13.77
C LEU A 163 1.60 18.14 -13.81
N THR A 164 2.39 18.39 -14.84
CA THR A 164 3.76 17.90 -14.98
C THR A 164 4.75 19.05 -14.72
N SER A 165 6.05 18.74 -14.67
CA SER A 165 7.10 19.77 -14.56
C SER A 165 7.02 20.86 -15.62
N LYS A 166 6.42 20.57 -16.79
CA LYS A 166 6.22 21.52 -17.89
C LYS A 166 4.98 22.40 -17.76
N THR A 167 4.00 21.95 -16.98
CA THR A 167 2.70 22.61 -16.82
C THR A 167 2.41 23.04 -15.40
N LYS A 168 3.37 22.90 -14.49
CA LYS A 168 3.22 23.20 -13.05
C LYS A 168 2.81 24.63 -12.73
N ASP A 169 3.14 25.57 -13.63
CA ASP A 169 2.83 26.99 -13.47
C ASP A 169 1.49 27.38 -14.15
N THR A 170 0.68 26.40 -14.57
CA THR A 170 -0.65 26.66 -15.15
C THR A 170 -1.54 27.35 -14.10
N PRO A 171 -2.14 28.51 -14.43
CA PRO A 171 -3.04 29.21 -13.53
C PRO A 171 -4.24 28.36 -13.12
N LEU A 172 -4.68 28.51 -11.86
CA LEU A 172 -5.76 27.70 -11.30
C LEU A 172 -7.09 27.87 -12.06
N ASP A 173 -7.40 29.08 -12.51
CA ASP A 173 -8.59 29.41 -13.29
C ASP A 173 -8.64 28.72 -14.65
N GLU A 174 -7.48 28.50 -15.29
CA GLU A 174 -7.38 27.74 -16.56
C GLU A 174 -7.68 26.24 -16.37
N LEU A 175 -7.49 25.70 -15.16
CA LEU A 175 -7.76 24.29 -14.86
C LEU A 175 -9.26 24.00 -14.64
N GLY A 176 -10.07 25.03 -14.42
CA GLY A 176 -11.51 24.88 -14.13
C GLY A 176 -11.80 24.18 -12.80
N TYR A 177 -10.98 24.41 -11.80
CA TYR A 177 -11.14 23.95 -10.42
C TYR A 177 -11.30 25.14 -9.47
N TYR A 178 -11.96 24.88 -8.34
CA TYR A 178 -12.24 25.88 -7.31
C TYR A 178 -11.76 25.39 -5.95
N LEU A 179 -11.26 26.30 -5.13
CA LEU A 179 -10.85 26.02 -3.76
C LEU A 179 -12.04 25.66 -2.86
N PRO A 180 -11.87 24.80 -1.86
CA PRO A 180 -10.62 24.15 -1.48
C PRO A 180 -10.25 22.95 -2.36
N LEU A 181 -8.95 22.69 -2.54
CA LEU A 181 -8.40 21.64 -3.39
C LEU A 181 -7.45 20.73 -2.60
N VAL A 182 -7.26 19.52 -3.11
CA VAL A 182 -6.17 18.62 -2.72
C VAL A 182 -5.13 18.59 -3.83
N VAL A 183 -3.88 18.78 -3.46
CA VAL A 183 -2.70 18.66 -4.32
C VAL A 183 -1.86 17.50 -3.77
N LYS A 184 -1.51 16.54 -4.62
CA LYS A 184 -0.78 15.34 -4.20
C LYS A 184 0.07 14.74 -5.32
N PRO A 185 1.22 14.10 -5.00
CA PRO A 185 1.98 13.34 -5.99
C PRO A 185 1.14 12.25 -6.64
N CYS A 186 1.32 12.04 -7.94
CA CYS A 186 0.56 11.05 -8.71
C CYS A 186 0.85 9.61 -8.27
N SER A 187 2.12 9.30 -7.92
CA SER A 187 2.61 7.94 -7.71
C SER A 187 3.28 7.72 -6.35
N ASN A 188 2.81 8.36 -5.29
CA ASN A 188 3.30 8.16 -3.93
C ASN A 188 2.21 7.70 -2.98
N GLY A 189 2.62 7.09 -1.84
CA GLY A 189 1.76 6.59 -0.77
C GLY A 189 1.86 7.39 0.54
N SER A 190 1.26 6.87 1.61
CA SER A 190 1.35 7.35 3.00
C SER A 190 1.00 8.81 3.24
N SER A 191 0.18 9.42 2.40
CA SER A 191 -0.17 10.86 2.47
C SER A 191 1.04 11.82 2.38
N ILE A 192 2.21 11.34 1.94
CA ILE A 192 3.40 12.17 1.78
C ILE A 192 3.22 13.08 0.57
N GLY A 193 3.41 14.39 0.79
CA GLY A 193 3.21 15.40 -0.26
C GLY A 193 1.75 15.69 -0.57
N VAL A 194 0.80 15.29 0.28
CA VAL A 194 -0.62 15.61 0.16
C VAL A 194 -0.92 16.90 0.91
N TYR A 195 -1.49 17.88 0.22
CA TYR A 195 -1.82 19.20 0.76
C TYR A 195 -3.27 19.54 0.48
N ILE A 196 -3.95 20.11 1.48
CA ILE A 196 -5.28 20.73 1.33
C ILE A 196 -5.06 22.24 1.21
N CYS A 197 -5.53 22.82 0.11
CA CYS A 197 -5.31 24.21 -0.24
C CYS A 197 -6.63 24.98 -0.16
N HIS A 198 -6.70 25.99 0.70
CA HIS A 198 -7.85 26.87 0.86
C HIS A 198 -7.67 28.23 0.14
N THR A 199 -6.42 28.57 -0.24
CA THR A 199 -6.05 29.79 -0.95
C THR A 199 -5.20 29.48 -2.19
N GLU A 200 -5.12 30.42 -3.13
CA GLU A 200 -4.24 30.28 -4.29
C GLU A 200 -2.77 30.22 -3.90
N GLU A 201 -2.36 30.96 -2.87
CA GLU A 201 -0.98 30.93 -2.36
C GLU A 201 -0.63 29.51 -1.86
N GLU A 202 -1.51 28.90 -1.04
CA GLU A 202 -1.34 27.51 -0.57
C GLU A 202 -1.31 26.53 -1.75
N TYR A 203 -2.11 26.74 -2.79
CA TYR A 203 -2.13 25.91 -3.98
C TYR A 203 -0.79 25.92 -4.72
N TYR A 204 -0.23 27.10 -5.02
CA TYR A 204 1.07 27.18 -5.72
C TYR A 204 2.22 26.63 -4.85
N ASP A 205 2.22 26.91 -3.56
CA ASP A 205 3.21 26.35 -2.62
C ASP A 205 3.11 24.81 -2.56
N ALA A 206 1.89 24.27 -2.52
CA ALA A 206 1.65 22.83 -2.53
C ALA A 206 2.12 22.15 -3.83
N ILE A 207 1.91 22.78 -5.00
CA ILE A 207 2.43 22.27 -6.28
C ILE A 207 3.95 22.13 -6.21
N HIS A 208 4.67 23.19 -5.80
CA HIS A 208 6.12 23.15 -5.71
C HIS A 208 6.60 22.09 -4.74
N LYS A 209 6.05 22.06 -3.53
CA LYS A 209 6.41 21.05 -2.50
C LYS A 209 6.09 19.62 -2.94
N SER A 210 5.02 19.40 -3.70
CA SER A 210 4.69 18.06 -4.21
C SER A 210 5.69 17.59 -5.27
N PHE A 211 6.23 18.49 -6.09
CA PHE A 211 7.30 18.15 -7.04
C PHE A 211 8.66 17.91 -6.37
N ASP A 212 8.88 18.45 -5.15
CA ASP A 212 10.09 18.19 -4.38
C ASP A 212 10.09 16.80 -3.70
N VAL A 213 8.95 16.09 -3.71
CA VAL A 213 8.89 14.71 -3.22
C VAL A 213 9.58 13.78 -4.23
N ASP A 214 10.44 12.90 -3.73
CA ASP A 214 11.25 11.98 -4.56
C ASP A 214 10.44 11.26 -5.63
N ASN A 215 11.00 11.24 -6.85
CA ASN A 215 10.44 10.60 -8.04
C ASN A 215 9.05 11.11 -8.47
N THR A 216 8.69 12.34 -8.11
CA THR A 216 7.43 12.94 -8.53
C THR A 216 7.59 13.65 -9.87
N ASP A 217 7.06 13.05 -10.94
CA ASP A 217 7.03 13.63 -12.30
C ASP A 217 5.69 14.30 -12.61
N GLU A 218 4.66 13.98 -11.82
CA GLU A 218 3.28 14.39 -12.04
C GLU A 218 2.55 14.59 -10.72
N VAL A 219 1.79 15.67 -10.63
CA VAL A 219 1.01 16.06 -9.44
C VAL A 219 -0.47 16.07 -9.80
N VAL A 220 -1.29 15.39 -9.00
CA VAL A 220 -2.74 15.36 -9.17
C VAL A 220 -3.39 16.49 -8.36
N ILE A 221 -4.39 17.14 -8.96
CA ILE A 221 -5.24 18.16 -8.36
C ILE A 221 -6.67 17.66 -8.41
N GLU A 222 -7.37 17.73 -7.27
CA GLU A 222 -8.76 17.33 -7.14
C GLU A 222 -9.50 18.20 -6.13
N PRO A 223 -10.85 18.32 -6.19
CA PRO A 223 -11.63 19.00 -5.16
C PRO A 223 -11.40 18.37 -3.80
N PHE A 224 -11.23 19.18 -2.77
CA PHE A 224 -11.26 18.69 -1.40
C PHE A 224 -12.70 18.30 -1.02
N ILE A 225 -12.88 17.05 -0.63
CA ILE A 225 -14.15 16.53 -0.11
C ILE A 225 -14.03 16.44 1.41
N LYS A 226 -14.84 17.24 2.11
CA LYS A 226 -14.98 17.11 3.56
C LYS A 226 -15.92 15.95 3.85
N GLY A 227 -15.48 15.00 4.68
CA GLY A 227 -16.29 13.82 4.95
C GLY A 227 -15.61 12.83 5.89
N ARG A 228 -16.20 11.65 5.99
CA ARG A 228 -15.72 10.53 6.80
C ARG A 228 -15.01 9.52 5.91
N GLU A 229 -13.87 9.00 6.40
CA GLU A 229 -13.05 8.05 5.65
C GLU A 229 -13.38 6.60 6.03
N PHE A 230 -13.41 5.74 5.01
CA PHE A 230 -13.69 4.31 5.12
C PHE A 230 -12.70 3.50 4.30
N ALA A 231 -12.16 2.45 4.91
CA ALA A 231 -11.34 1.47 4.21
C ALA A 231 -12.19 0.22 3.88
N CYS A 232 -12.14 -0.21 2.63
CA CYS A 232 -12.75 -1.42 2.12
C CYS A 232 -11.65 -2.42 1.76
N GLY A 233 -11.38 -3.41 2.63
CA GLY A 233 -10.53 -4.53 2.30
C GLY A 233 -11.21 -5.45 1.28
N ILE A 234 -10.45 -5.94 0.31
CA ILE A 234 -10.93 -6.94 -0.66
C ILE A 234 -10.02 -8.18 -0.56
N LEU A 235 -10.62 -9.35 -0.42
CA LEU A 235 -9.93 -10.64 -0.42
C LEU A 235 -10.60 -11.57 -1.42
N ALA A 236 -9.83 -12.18 -2.32
CA ALA A 236 -10.34 -13.06 -3.37
C ALA A 236 -11.48 -12.42 -4.21
N GLY A 237 -11.40 -11.11 -4.47
CA GLY A 237 -12.40 -10.35 -5.21
C GLY A 237 -13.69 -10.04 -4.41
N LYS A 238 -13.72 -10.33 -3.11
CA LYS A 238 -14.86 -10.05 -2.23
C LYS A 238 -14.51 -9.01 -1.19
N ALA A 239 -15.41 -8.03 -1.04
CA ALA A 239 -15.26 -6.99 -0.04
C ALA A 239 -15.45 -7.57 1.37
N LEU A 240 -14.56 -7.17 2.28
CA LEU A 240 -14.66 -7.39 3.71
C LEU A 240 -15.52 -6.29 4.35
N PRO A 241 -15.93 -6.45 5.63
CA PRO A 241 -16.58 -5.36 6.35
C PRO A 241 -15.75 -4.09 6.32
N LEU A 242 -16.41 -2.94 6.14
CA LEU A 242 -15.74 -1.64 6.10
C LEU A 242 -15.11 -1.30 7.45
N VAL A 243 -14.02 -0.54 7.40
CA VAL A 243 -13.42 0.07 8.60
C VAL A 243 -13.58 1.59 8.49
N GLU A 244 -14.29 2.20 9.42
CA GLU A 244 -14.35 3.65 9.55
C GLU A 244 -13.09 4.16 10.25
N ILE A 245 -12.47 5.19 9.67
CA ILE A 245 -11.27 5.83 10.18
C ILE A 245 -11.66 7.19 10.76
N VAL A 246 -11.50 7.35 12.07
CA VAL A 246 -11.83 8.58 12.79
C VAL A 246 -10.53 9.18 13.33
N PRO A 247 -9.88 10.10 12.61
CA PRO A 247 -8.66 10.77 13.07
C PRO A 247 -8.94 11.59 14.34
N LYS A 248 -8.01 11.62 15.27
CA LYS A 248 -8.14 12.46 16.48
C LYS A 248 -8.07 13.96 16.18
N ASP A 249 -7.21 14.34 15.24
CA ASP A 249 -6.89 15.73 14.91
C ASP A 249 -7.41 16.16 13.54
N GLY A 250 -8.42 15.47 13.00
CA GLY A 250 -9.15 15.86 11.79
C GLY A 250 -8.51 15.48 10.45
N LEU A 251 -7.24 15.05 10.41
CA LEU A 251 -6.55 14.59 9.19
C LEU A 251 -5.90 13.23 9.43
N PHE A 252 -6.05 12.33 8.45
CA PHE A 252 -5.42 11.01 8.45
C PHE A 252 -4.07 11.07 7.74
N ASP A 253 -3.10 11.77 8.35
CA ASP A 253 -1.71 11.91 7.89
C ASP A 253 -0.83 10.72 8.30
N TYR A 254 0.47 10.78 7.95
CA TYR A 254 1.44 9.72 8.28
C TYR A 254 1.51 9.42 9.79
N ALA A 255 1.50 10.46 10.64
CA ALA A 255 1.58 10.28 12.09
C ALA A 255 0.33 9.60 12.64
N ASN A 256 -0.87 10.00 12.17
CA ASN A 256 -2.14 9.40 12.56
C ASN A 256 -2.32 7.97 12.02
N LYS A 257 -1.67 7.61 10.90
CA LYS A 257 -1.70 6.27 10.33
C LYS A 257 -0.90 5.23 11.11
N TYR A 258 0.26 5.62 11.64
CA TYR A 258 1.24 4.65 12.15
C TYR A 258 1.59 4.80 13.62
N GLN A 259 1.19 5.89 14.28
CA GLN A 259 1.39 6.05 15.73
C GLN A 259 0.20 5.47 16.51
N ALA A 260 0.52 4.79 17.61
CA ALA A 260 -0.51 4.20 18.47
C ALA A 260 -1.50 5.27 18.96
N GLY A 261 -2.76 5.12 18.59
CA GLY A 261 -3.84 6.01 19.02
C GLY A 261 -3.98 7.29 18.19
N GLY A 262 -3.40 7.42 17.00
CA GLY A 262 -3.60 8.55 16.08
C GLY A 262 -5.01 8.62 15.49
N ALA A 263 -5.65 7.48 15.26
CA ALA A 263 -7.05 7.38 14.83
C ALA A 263 -7.79 6.30 15.62
N SER A 264 -9.12 6.43 15.71
CA SER A 264 -10.01 5.34 16.10
C SER A 264 -10.50 4.63 14.84
N GLU A 265 -10.46 3.30 14.84
CA GLU A 265 -10.84 2.47 13.69
C GLU A 265 -11.99 1.54 14.11
N ILE A 266 -13.17 1.77 13.54
CA ILE A 266 -14.43 1.10 13.91
C ILE A 266 -14.80 0.11 12.80
N CYS A 267 -14.91 -1.17 13.13
CA CYS A 267 -15.23 -2.23 12.17
C CYS A 267 -16.23 -3.24 12.77
N PRO A 268 -17.41 -3.46 12.14
CA PRO A 268 -17.98 -2.66 11.07
C PRO A 268 -18.35 -1.24 11.54
N PRO A 269 -18.46 -0.24 10.64
CA PRO A 269 -18.84 1.11 10.99
C PRO A 269 -20.29 1.18 11.50
N VAL A 270 -20.53 2.00 12.52
CA VAL A 270 -21.86 2.25 13.06
C VAL A 270 -22.46 3.56 12.53
N SER A 271 -21.67 4.34 11.84
CA SER A 271 -22.04 5.67 11.31
C SER A 271 -22.71 5.63 9.94
N LEU A 272 -22.72 4.47 9.28
CA LEU A 272 -23.39 4.23 7.99
C LEU A 272 -24.48 3.17 8.14
N ASP A 273 -25.59 3.36 7.44
CA ASP A 273 -26.60 2.30 7.28
C ASP A 273 -26.07 1.14 6.41
N GLU A 274 -26.73 0.00 6.50
CA GLU A 274 -26.33 -1.22 5.80
C GLU A 274 -26.34 -1.05 4.27
N GLU A 275 -27.32 -0.31 3.72
CA GLU A 275 -27.41 -0.07 2.27
C GLU A 275 -26.21 0.71 1.76
N THR A 276 -25.82 1.77 2.45
CA THR A 276 -24.62 2.56 2.09
C THR A 276 -23.35 1.74 2.23
N GLN A 277 -23.23 0.91 3.29
CA GLN A 277 -22.08 0.01 3.43
C GLN A 277 -21.98 -0.97 2.25
N GLU A 278 -23.08 -1.61 1.85
CA GLU A 278 -23.11 -2.51 0.70
C GLU A 278 -22.76 -1.79 -0.63
N LEU A 279 -23.24 -0.56 -0.82
CA LEU A 279 -22.90 0.22 -2.03
C LEU A 279 -21.40 0.51 -2.12
N ILE A 280 -20.76 0.89 -1.01
CA ILE A 280 -19.31 1.11 -0.94
C ILE A 280 -18.55 -0.20 -1.16
N GLN A 281 -18.98 -1.30 -0.58
CA GLN A 281 -18.38 -2.62 -0.77
C GLN A 281 -18.44 -3.06 -2.24
N ARG A 282 -19.58 -2.92 -2.90
CA ARG A 282 -19.73 -3.21 -4.35
C ARG A 282 -18.87 -2.29 -5.21
N ALA A 283 -18.70 -1.03 -4.81
CA ALA A 283 -17.79 -0.11 -5.51
C ALA A 283 -16.33 -0.53 -5.32
N GLY A 284 -15.95 -1.01 -4.13
CA GLY A 284 -14.63 -1.58 -3.86
C GLY A 284 -14.34 -2.83 -4.71
N GLU A 285 -15.28 -3.79 -4.79
CA GLU A 285 -15.16 -4.96 -5.65
C GLU A 285 -15.01 -4.56 -7.13
N ARG A 286 -15.81 -3.58 -7.58
CA ARG A 286 -15.71 -3.04 -8.95
C ARG A 286 -14.38 -2.35 -9.22
N ALA A 287 -13.86 -1.59 -8.24
CA ALA A 287 -12.56 -0.94 -8.34
C ALA A 287 -11.43 -1.97 -8.46
N PHE A 288 -11.49 -3.04 -7.67
CA PHE A 288 -10.56 -4.17 -7.71
C PHE A 288 -10.55 -4.84 -9.09
N GLU A 289 -11.73 -5.15 -9.64
CA GLU A 289 -11.86 -5.75 -10.96
C GLU A 289 -11.38 -4.80 -12.08
N ALA A 290 -11.75 -3.53 -12.00
CA ALA A 290 -11.38 -2.51 -13.00
C ALA A 290 -9.87 -2.31 -13.11
N LEU A 291 -9.16 -2.35 -11.98
CA LEU A 291 -7.69 -2.26 -11.93
C LEU A 291 -6.98 -3.59 -12.17
N ARG A 292 -7.73 -4.67 -12.51
CA ARG A 292 -7.15 -5.99 -12.74
C ARG A 292 -6.37 -6.54 -11.54
N MET A 293 -6.80 -6.16 -10.34
CA MET A 293 -6.24 -6.72 -9.12
C MET A 293 -6.56 -8.20 -9.00
N ASP A 294 -5.70 -8.94 -8.33
CA ASP A 294 -5.94 -10.30 -7.88
C ASP A 294 -5.57 -10.44 -6.40
N VAL A 295 -5.96 -11.53 -5.78
CA VAL A 295 -5.70 -11.94 -4.40
C VAL A 295 -6.32 -11.00 -3.38
N TYR A 296 -5.73 -9.84 -3.10
CA TYR A 296 -6.22 -8.89 -2.10
C TYR A 296 -5.79 -7.46 -2.38
N SER A 297 -6.50 -6.51 -1.83
CA SER A 297 -6.16 -5.09 -1.84
C SER A 297 -7.01 -4.32 -0.83
N ARG A 298 -6.85 -2.98 -0.76
CA ARG A 298 -7.71 -2.10 0.04
C ARG A 298 -8.06 -0.86 -0.78
N ALA A 299 -9.36 -0.62 -0.95
CA ALA A 299 -9.88 0.62 -1.52
C ALA A 299 -10.20 1.60 -0.39
N ASP A 300 -9.75 2.86 -0.51
CA ASP A 300 -10.01 3.91 0.45
C ASP A 300 -11.11 4.85 -0.10
N PHE A 301 -12.14 5.06 0.70
CA PHE A 301 -13.32 5.84 0.36
C PHE A 301 -13.51 7.03 1.29
N ILE A 302 -14.15 8.08 0.78
CA ILE A 302 -14.68 9.18 1.58
C ILE A 302 -16.18 9.31 1.33
N VAL A 303 -16.96 9.46 2.40
CA VAL A 303 -18.40 9.80 2.34
C VAL A 303 -18.53 11.29 2.65
N SER A 304 -19.03 12.05 1.69
CA SER A 304 -19.13 13.51 1.74
C SER A 304 -20.16 13.97 2.77
N ASP A 305 -19.78 14.94 3.61
CA ASP A 305 -20.69 15.58 4.56
C ASP A 305 -21.74 16.49 3.87
N ALA A 306 -21.48 16.89 2.61
CA ALA A 306 -22.33 17.84 1.91
C ALA A 306 -23.58 17.22 1.30
N ASP A 307 -23.44 16.00 0.76
CA ASP A 307 -24.51 15.34 -0.01
C ASP A 307 -24.71 13.86 0.36
N GLY A 308 -23.83 13.29 1.21
CA GLY A 308 -23.85 11.88 1.58
C GLY A 308 -23.34 10.93 0.49
N GLU A 309 -22.88 11.45 -0.65
CA GLU A 309 -22.30 10.63 -1.72
C GLU A 309 -20.91 10.11 -1.32
N PHE A 310 -20.53 8.96 -1.85
CA PHE A 310 -19.22 8.37 -1.57
C PHE A 310 -18.30 8.37 -2.80
N TYR A 311 -17.01 8.49 -2.54
CA TYR A 311 -15.99 8.53 -3.59
C TYR A 311 -14.80 7.64 -3.21
N CYS A 312 -14.35 6.82 -4.16
CA CYS A 312 -13.10 6.05 -4.05
C CYS A 312 -11.91 6.98 -4.33
N LEU A 313 -11.03 7.11 -3.35
CA LEU A 313 -9.85 7.99 -3.42
C LEU A 313 -8.69 7.30 -4.11
N GLU A 314 -8.44 6.03 -3.74
CA GLU A 314 -7.32 5.22 -4.25
C GLU A 314 -7.53 3.73 -3.95
N MET A 315 -6.69 2.88 -4.58
CA MET A 315 -6.56 1.45 -4.31
C MET A 315 -5.12 1.14 -3.89
N ASN A 316 -4.96 0.56 -2.72
CA ASN A 316 -3.67 0.13 -2.20
C ASN A 316 -3.44 -1.35 -2.55
N ALA A 317 -2.37 -1.64 -3.31
CA ALA A 317 -2.08 -2.99 -3.79
C ALA A 317 -1.61 -3.91 -2.65
N LEU A 318 -0.70 -3.45 -1.80
CA LEU A 318 -0.20 -4.19 -0.65
C LEU A 318 -0.49 -3.41 0.64
N PRO A 319 -1.76 -3.41 1.12
CA PRO A 319 -2.11 -2.70 2.33
C PRO A 319 -1.39 -3.26 3.57
N GLY A 320 -1.26 -2.43 4.61
CA GLY A 320 -0.60 -2.81 5.86
C GLY A 320 -1.14 -4.11 6.44
N MET A 321 -0.21 -4.96 6.90
CA MET A 321 -0.48 -6.31 7.40
C MET A 321 -0.01 -6.52 8.85
N THR A 322 0.22 -5.43 9.62
CA THR A 322 0.37 -5.61 11.08
C THR A 322 -0.97 -6.03 11.69
N ALA A 323 -0.96 -6.68 12.84
CA ALA A 323 -2.21 -7.10 13.49
C ALA A 323 -3.17 -5.93 13.80
N ALA A 324 -2.68 -4.71 13.87
CA ALA A 324 -3.45 -3.48 14.07
C ALA A 324 -3.88 -2.81 12.77
N SER A 325 -3.43 -3.27 11.60
CA SER A 325 -3.74 -2.67 10.30
C SER A 325 -5.20 -2.89 9.88
N LEU A 326 -5.69 -2.01 9.00
CA LEU A 326 -7.09 -1.97 8.57
C LEU A 326 -7.56 -3.27 7.90
N LEU A 327 -6.73 -3.88 7.02
CA LEU A 327 -7.10 -5.13 6.34
C LEU A 327 -7.23 -6.32 7.30
N PRO A 328 -6.26 -6.62 8.20
CA PRO A 328 -6.44 -7.65 9.23
C PRO A 328 -7.62 -7.40 10.16
N LYS A 329 -7.93 -6.12 10.48
CA LYS A 329 -9.10 -5.75 11.28
C LYS A 329 -10.40 -6.07 10.56
N ALA A 330 -10.51 -5.72 9.28
CA ALA A 330 -11.66 -6.05 8.42
C ALA A 330 -11.82 -7.58 8.29
N ALA A 331 -10.72 -8.31 8.07
CA ALA A 331 -10.72 -9.76 7.98
C ALA A 331 -11.18 -10.42 9.29
N LYS A 332 -10.74 -9.91 10.45
CA LYS A 332 -11.20 -10.40 11.75
C LYS A 332 -12.71 -10.21 11.94
N ALA A 333 -13.25 -9.06 11.52
CA ALA A 333 -14.69 -8.82 11.55
C ALA A 333 -15.48 -9.76 10.61
N ALA A 334 -14.84 -10.24 9.53
CA ALA A 334 -15.36 -11.28 8.64
C ALA A 334 -15.14 -12.72 9.16
N GLY A 335 -14.53 -12.90 10.34
CA GLY A 335 -14.31 -14.21 10.96
C GLY A 335 -12.97 -14.87 10.64
N TYR A 336 -12.02 -14.17 10.03
CA TYR A 336 -10.67 -14.68 9.81
C TYR A 336 -9.77 -14.35 11.00
N GLU A 337 -9.18 -15.35 11.61
CA GLU A 337 -8.02 -15.12 12.46
C GLU A 337 -6.81 -14.68 11.61
N TYR A 338 -5.82 -14.01 12.21
CA TYR A 338 -4.67 -13.47 11.47
C TYR A 338 -3.89 -14.55 10.70
N SER A 339 -3.73 -15.74 11.29
CA SER A 339 -3.11 -16.88 10.64
C SER A 339 -3.92 -17.37 9.44
N GLN A 340 -5.25 -17.39 9.55
CA GLN A 340 -6.13 -17.77 8.45
C GLN A 340 -6.09 -16.75 7.31
N LEU A 341 -5.96 -15.45 7.62
CA LEU A 341 -5.76 -14.42 6.60
C LEU A 341 -4.44 -14.64 5.84
N CYS A 342 -3.34 -14.87 6.55
CA CYS A 342 -2.03 -15.14 5.92
C CYS A 342 -2.10 -16.38 5.01
N GLU A 343 -2.72 -17.45 5.47
CA GLU A 343 -2.90 -18.67 4.67
C GLU A 343 -3.80 -18.43 3.47
N ALA A 344 -4.94 -17.73 3.65
CA ALA A 344 -5.84 -17.38 2.54
C ALA A 344 -5.14 -16.58 1.45
N ILE A 345 -4.29 -15.61 1.81
CA ILE A 345 -3.49 -14.84 0.86
C ILE A 345 -2.54 -15.76 0.07
N ILE A 346 -1.88 -16.73 0.71
CA ILE A 346 -1.01 -17.69 0.04
C ILE A 346 -1.83 -18.56 -0.93
N GLN A 347 -2.92 -19.15 -0.46
CA GLN A 347 -3.75 -20.06 -1.27
C GLN A 347 -4.42 -19.34 -2.46
N GLU A 348 -4.96 -18.15 -2.24
CA GLU A 348 -5.54 -17.36 -3.33
C GLU A 348 -4.48 -16.89 -4.34
N SER A 349 -3.25 -16.63 -3.91
CA SER A 349 -2.15 -16.32 -4.83
C SER A 349 -1.77 -17.50 -5.70
N ILE A 350 -1.69 -18.70 -5.11
CA ILE A 350 -1.43 -19.94 -5.85
C ILE A 350 -2.54 -20.21 -6.86
N LYS A 351 -3.79 -20.09 -6.42
CA LYS A 351 -4.96 -20.34 -7.28
C LYS A 351 -5.10 -19.33 -8.42
N ALA A 352 -4.75 -18.07 -8.19
CA ALA A 352 -4.90 -17.01 -9.19
C ALA A 352 -3.87 -17.10 -10.33
N ARG A 353 -2.64 -17.62 -10.05
CA ARG A 353 -1.52 -17.49 -11.00
C ARG A 353 -0.71 -18.76 -11.25
N TYR A 354 -0.83 -19.79 -10.41
CA TYR A 354 0.00 -20.99 -10.46
C TYR A 354 -0.82 -22.27 -10.40
#